data_b3e258056262a9adc44bdd23cd5007ee
#
_entry.id   b3e258056262a9adc44bdd23cd5007ee
#
_cell.length_a   1.000
_cell.length_b   1.000
_cell.length_c   1.000
_cell.angle_alpha   90.00
_cell.angle_beta   90.00
_cell.angle_gamma   90.00
#
_symmetry.space_group_name_H-M   'P 1'
#
loop_
_entity.id
_entity.type
_entity.pdbx_description
1 polymer ?
#
loop_
_entity_poly.entity_id
_entity_poly.type
_entity_poly.pdbx_seq_one_letter_code
_entity_poly.pdbx_strand_id
1 'polypeptide(L)'
;MEDFNYIIKDLLENDKVNEMKIYKQHCNTSCFEHSYNVSYICYKICKKLNFDYVSASRGAMLHDFFLYDWRKSKKFNFHAYKHGKIAYNNAIKEFKLNEIEKNMILRHMWPVTIVPPKYKEGFVLTLSLIHI
;
A
#
# COMPACT_ATOMS: atom_id res chain seq x y z
N MET A 1 -16.11 10.05 -1.29
CA MET A 1 -15.01 10.54 -0.44
C MET A 1 -15.25 10.29 1.05
N GLU A 2 -16.44 10.59 1.55
CA GLU A 2 -16.75 10.37 2.96
C GLU A 2 -16.63 8.90 3.37
N ASP A 3 -17.18 8.01 2.53
CA ASP A 3 -17.12 6.57 2.76
C ASP A 3 -15.67 6.06 2.77
N PHE A 4 -14.87 6.50 1.81
CA PHE A 4 -13.46 6.13 1.72
C PHE A 4 -12.68 6.60 2.95
N ASN A 5 -12.86 7.85 3.36
CA ASN A 5 -12.14 8.39 4.52
C ASN A 5 -12.54 7.69 5.81
N TYR A 6 -13.79 7.28 5.94
CA TYR A 6 -14.23 6.49 7.08
C TYR A 6 -13.54 5.12 7.13
N ILE A 7 -13.40 4.47 5.98
CA ILE A 7 -12.77 3.15 5.87
C ILE A 7 -11.33 3.19 6.37
N ILE A 8 -10.57 4.24 6.05
CA ILE A 8 -9.16 4.34 6.42
C ILE A 8 -8.91 5.31 7.57
N LYS A 9 -9.94 5.71 8.30
CA LYS A 9 -9.83 6.71 9.36
C LYS A 9 -8.78 6.35 10.40
N ASP A 10 -8.80 5.10 10.89
CA ASP A 10 -7.83 4.65 11.89
C ASP A 10 -6.41 4.66 11.36
N LEU A 11 -6.22 4.40 10.06
CA LEU A 11 -4.91 4.48 9.42
C LEU A 11 -4.42 5.93 9.37
N LEU A 12 -5.31 6.86 9.00
CA LEU A 12 -4.97 8.28 8.90
C LEU A 12 -4.66 8.91 10.26
N GLU A 13 -5.18 8.36 11.34
CA GLU A 13 -4.95 8.84 12.69
C GLU A 13 -3.74 8.21 13.36
N ASN A 14 -3.12 7.21 12.74
CA ASN A 14 -1.98 6.49 13.31
C ASN A 14 -0.69 7.29 13.12
N ASP A 15 0.08 7.46 14.19
CA ASP A 15 1.31 8.24 14.18
C ASP A 15 2.37 7.67 13.24
N LYS A 16 2.50 6.35 13.19
CA LYS A 16 3.47 5.68 12.31
C LYS A 16 3.11 5.86 10.85
N VAL A 17 1.83 5.76 10.51
CA VAL A 17 1.36 6.02 9.14
C VAL A 17 1.67 7.46 8.76
N ASN A 18 1.46 8.41 9.66
CA ASN A 18 1.75 9.82 9.39
C ASN A 18 3.24 10.10 9.23
N GLU A 19 4.12 9.26 9.77
CA GLU A 19 5.56 9.39 9.53
C GLU A 19 5.92 9.23 8.05
N MET A 20 5.09 8.55 7.26
CA MET A 20 5.32 8.42 5.81
C MET A 20 5.32 9.75 5.09
N LYS A 21 4.79 10.81 5.69
CA LYS A 21 4.80 12.16 5.13
C LYS A 21 6.22 12.73 5.01
N ILE A 22 7.15 12.20 5.79
CA ILE A 22 8.56 12.65 5.82
C ILE A 22 9.34 12.11 4.62
N TYR A 23 8.95 10.93 4.11
CA TYR A 23 9.72 10.20 3.09
C TYR A 23 9.11 10.42 1.71
N LYS A 24 9.95 10.78 0.74
CA LYS A 24 9.50 11.04 -0.64
C LYS A 24 9.45 9.74 -1.44
N GLN A 25 8.42 9.61 -2.25
CA GLN A 25 8.23 8.45 -3.13
C GLN A 25 8.66 8.78 -4.56
N HIS A 26 8.11 9.85 -5.15
CA HIS A 26 8.44 10.32 -6.50
C HIS A 26 8.49 11.83 -6.47
N CYS A 27 9.53 12.42 -7.09
CA CYS A 27 9.67 13.87 -7.18
C CYS A 27 9.40 14.54 -5.83
N ASN A 28 8.32 15.29 -5.71
CA ASN A 28 7.95 15.97 -4.47
C ASN A 28 6.81 15.29 -3.71
N THR A 29 6.35 14.14 -4.20
CA THR A 29 5.25 13.40 -3.56
C THR A 29 5.78 12.56 -2.40
N SER A 30 5.20 12.72 -1.22
CA SER A 30 5.57 11.89 -0.07
C SER A 30 5.02 10.47 -0.23
N CYS A 31 5.60 9.55 0.53
CA CYS A 31 5.12 8.17 0.59
C CYS A 31 3.67 8.13 1.07
N PHE A 32 3.30 9.00 2.02
CA PHE A 32 1.92 9.11 2.51
C PHE A 32 0.96 9.53 1.39
N GLU A 33 1.29 10.60 0.66
CA GLU A 33 0.44 11.08 -0.43
C GLU A 33 0.27 10.05 -1.53
N HIS A 34 1.38 9.38 -1.89
CA HIS A 34 1.35 8.32 -2.89
C HIS A 34 0.40 7.20 -2.45
N SER A 35 0.56 6.73 -1.21
CA SER A 35 -0.28 5.65 -0.68
C SER A 35 -1.75 6.06 -0.59
N TYR A 36 -2.02 7.30 -0.16
CA TYR A 36 -3.38 7.82 -0.10
C TYR A 36 -4.03 7.85 -1.49
N ASN A 37 -3.30 8.34 -2.49
CA ASN A 37 -3.82 8.43 -3.86
C ASN A 37 -4.08 7.05 -4.44
N VAL A 38 -3.15 6.11 -4.26
CA VAL A 38 -3.31 4.74 -4.73
C VAL A 38 -4.50 4.06 -4.03
N SER A 39 -4.64 4.28 -2.72
CA SER A 39 -5.73 3.74 -1.95
C SER A 39 -7.09 4.22 -2.48
N TYR A 40 -7.20 5.49 -2.81
CA TYR A 40 -8.44 6.05 -3.35
C TYR A 40 -8.77 5.46 -4.73
N ILE A 41 -7.77 5.29 -5.58
CA ILE A 41 -7.94 4.67 -6.89
C ILE A 41 -8.44 3.23 -6.74
N CYS A 42 -7.82 2.45 -5.85
CA CYS A 42 -8.24 1.08 -5.57
C CYS A 42 -9.66 1.02 -5.02
N TYR A 43 -10.00 1.94 -4.13
CA TYR A 43 -11.36 2.07 -3.60
C TYR A 43 -12.38 2.25 -4.72
N LYS A 44 -12.13 3.19 -5.62
CA LYS A 44 -13.05 3.50 -6.72
C LYS A 44 -13.23 2.31 -7.66
N ILE A 45 -12.13 1.70 -8.06
CA ILE A 45 -12.17 0.57 -8.99
C ILE A 45 -12.87 -0.63 -8.36
N CYS A 46 -12.49 -0.98 -7.14
CA CYS A 46 -13.07 -2.14 -6.45
C CYS A 46 -14.55 -1.95 -6.15
N LYS A 47 -14.96 -0.74 -5.77
CA LYS A 47 -16.38 -0.44 -5.53
C LYS A 47 -17.20 -0.60 -6.81
N LYS A 48 -16.66 -0.13 -7.93
CA LYS A 48 -17.32 -0.25 -9.23
C LYS A 48 -17.46 -1.70 -9.68
N LEU A 49 -16.44 -2.53 -9.38
CA LEU A 49 -16.41 -3.94 -9.79
C LEU A 49 -17.06 -4.88 -8.77
N ASN A 50 -17.59 -4.37 -7.66
CA ASN A 50 -18.17 -5.17 -6.58
C ASN A 50 -17.15 -6.10 -5.92
N PHE A 51 -15.90 -5.66 -5.85
CA PHE A 51 -14.85 -6.35 -5.09
C PHE A 51 -14.86 -5.86 -3.64
N ASP A 52 -14.02 -6.43 -2.79
CA ASP A 52 -13.89 -6.01 -1.40
C ASP A 52 -13.14 -4.67 -1.34
N TYR A 53 -13.87 -3.57 -1.53
CA TYR A 53 -13.27 -2.24 -1.57
C TYR A 53 -12.80 -1.77 -0.20
N VAL A 54 -13.35 -2.31 0.89
CA VAL A 54 -12.89 -1.99 2.24
C VAL A 54 -11.46 -2.51 2.42
N SER A 55 -11.25 -3.80 2.17
CA SER A 55 -9.91 -4.41 2.26
C SER A 55 -8.95 -3.80 1.25
N ALA A 56 -9.42 -3.52 0.02
CA ALA A 56 -8.59 -2.94 -1.02
C ALA A 56 -8.06 -1.56 -0.62
N SER A 57 -8.92 -0.72 -0.04
CA SER A 57 -8.54 0.62 0.42
C SER A 57 -7.47 0.55 1.50
N ARG A 58 -7.69 -0.30 2.49
CA ARG A 58 -6.79 -0.43 3.63
C ARG A 58 -5.45 -1.05 3.22
N GLY A 59 -5.50 -2.12 2.43
CA GLY A 59 -4.28 -2.76 1.93
C GLY A 59 -3.45 -1.83 1.06
N ALA A 60 -4.11 -1.06 0.19
CA ALA A 60 -3.41 -0.11 -0.67
C ALA A 60 -2.78 1.03 0.14
N MET A 61 -3.46 1.52 1.17
CA MET A 61 -2.91 2.59 2.02
C MET A 61 -1.62 2.15 2.71
N LEU A 62 -1.50 0.86 3.03
CA LEU A 62 -0.38 0.31 3.77
C LEU A 62 0.66 -0.39 2.88
N HIS A 63 0.49 -0.41 1.55
CA HIS A 63 1.37 -1.19 0.68
C HIS A 63 2.83 -0.73 0.72
N ASP A 64 3.06 0.56 0.95
CA ASP A 64 4.40 1.15 1.02
C ASP A 64 4.73 1.66 2.43
N PHE A 65 4.28 0.94 3.44
CA PHE A 65 4.45 1.37 4.84
C PHE A 65 5.89 1.15 5.30
N PHE A 66 6.80 2.00 4.80
CA PHE A 66 8.16 2.06 5.33
C PHE A 66 8.42 3.39 6.03
N LEU A 67 9.36 3.33 6.97
CA LEU A 67 9.71 4.46 7.81
C LEU A 67 11.18 4.85 7.61
N TYR A 68 11.64 4.82 6.34
CA TYR A 68 12.97 5.27 5.96
C TYR A 68 12.98 5.65 4.47
N ASP A 69 14.00 6.44 4.07
CA ASP A 69 14.12 6.84 2.67
C ASP A 69 14.86 5.75 1.90
N TRP A 70 14.10 4.88 1.23
CA TRP A 70 14.65 3.76 0.49
C TRP A 70 15.53 4.18 -0.69
N ARG A 71 15.33 5.41 -1.22
CA ARG A 71 16.09 5.91 -2.36
C ARG A 71 17.53 6.24 -1.99
N LYS A 72 17.81 6.48 -0.72
CA LYS A 72 19.15 6.75 -0.19
C LYS A 72 19.89 5.47 0.16
N SER A 73 19.21 4.32 0.08
CA SER A 73 19.82 3.03 0.40
C SER A 73 20.77 2.60 -0.72
N LYS A 74 21.98 2.15 -0.35
CA LYS A 74 22.93 1.57 -1.28
C LYS A 74 22.49 0.18 -1.76
N LYS A 75 21.40 -0.35 -1.19
CA LYS A 75 20.87 -1.69 -1.50
C LYS A 75 19.56 -1.60 -2.26
N PHE A 76 19.51 -0.74 -3.27
CA PHE A 76 18.30 -0.50 -4.06
C PHE A 76 17.65 -1.81 -4.57
N ASN A 77 18.46 -2.70 -5.15
CA ASN A 77 17.95 -3.99 -5.66
C ASN A 77 17.40 -4.86 -4.55
N PHE A 78 18.05 -4.83 -3.40
CA PHE A 78 17.60 -5.57 -2.22
C PHE A 78 16.28 -5.02 -1.70
N HIS A 79 16.13 -3.69 -1.69
CA HIS A 79 14.89 -3.05 -1.29
C HIS A 79 13.73 -3.47 -2.20
N ALA A 80 13.93 -3.41 -3.53
CA ALA A 80 12.90 -3.80 -4.49
C ALA A 80 12.41 -5.22 -4.23
N TYR A 81 13.30 -6.12 -3.84
CA TYR A 81 12.97 -7.51 -3.56
C TYR A 81 12.21 -7.68 -2.24
N LYS A 82 12.56 -6.90 -1.21
CA LYS A 82 12.00 -7.03 0.14
C LYS A 82 10.94 -5.97 0.49
N HIS A 83 10.62 -5.14 -0.46
CA HIS A 83 9.70 -4.01 -0.32
C HIS A 83 8.39 -4.41 0.36
N GLY A 84 7.70 -5.40 -0.19
CA GLY A 84 6.42 -5.84 0.35
C GLY A 84 6.53 -6.41 1.75
N LYS A 85 7.60 -7.16 2.02
CA LYS A 85 7.79 -7.79 3.34
C LYS A 85 8.07 -6.75 4.42
N ILE A 86 8.82 -5.70 4.11
CA ILE A 86 9.10 -4.63 5.06
C ILE A 86 7.80 -3.89 5.41
N ALA A 87 7.01 -3.52 4.39
CA ALA A 87 5.73 -2.87 4.61
C ALA A 87 4.77 -3.76 5.39
N TYR A 88 4.73 -5.05 5.07
CA TYR A 88 3.91 -6.04 5.77
C TYR A 88 4.28 -6.11 7.25
N ASN A 89 5.58 -6.24 7.55
CA ASN A 89 6.04 -6.36 8.94
C ASN A 89 5.69 -5.10 9.74
N ASN A 90 5.81 -3.93 9.14
CA ASN A 90 5.44 -2.68 9.81
C ASN A 90 3.93 -2.61 10.05
N ALA A 91 3.14 -3.02 9.06
CA ALA A 91 1.68 -2.94 9.13
C ALA A 91 1.10 -3.87 10.20
N ILE A 92 1.59 -5.10 10.31
CA ILE A 92 1.06 -6.07 11.29
C ILE A 92 1.39 -5.69 12.73
N LYS A 93 2.40 -4.85 12.94
CA LYS A 93 2.72 -4.35 14.28
C LYS A 93 1.73 -3.31 14.75
N GLU A 94 1.13 -2.57 13.82
CA GLU A 94 0.26 -1.43 14.13
C GLU A 94 -1.22 -1.76 13.99
N PHE A 95 -1.59 -2.72 13.14
CA PHE A 95 -2.97 -2.98 12.78
C PHE A 95 -3.26 -4.47 12.71
N LYS A 96 -4.53 -4.81 12.99
CA LYS A 96 -5.05 -6.16 12.77
C LYS A 96 -5.56 -6.22 11.33
N LEU A 97 -4.88 -6.99 10.49
CA LEU A 97 -5.17 -7.07 9.06
C LEU A 97 -5.85 -8.40 8.72
N ASN A 98 -6.74 -8.37 7.72
CA ASN A 98 -7.32 -9.60 7.19
C ASN A 98 -6.39 -10.21 6.12
N GLU A 99 -6.75 -11.38 5.60
CA GLU A 99 -5.91 -12.10 4.64
C GLU A 99 -5.74 -11.35 3.32
N ILE A 100 -6.79 -10.65 2.87
CA ILE A 100 -6.73 -9.86 1.63
C ILE A 100 -5.74 -8.71 1.79
N GLU A 101 -5.84 -7.97 2.88
CA GLU A 101 -4.94 -6.84 3.16
C GLU A 101 -3.49 -7.30 3.26
N LYS A 102 -3.23 -8.38 3.99
CA LYS A 102 -1.89 -8.96 4.12
C LYS A 102 -1.30 -9.34 2.78
N ASN A 103 -2.08 -10.02 1.96
CA ASN A 103 -1.61 -10.49 0.65
C ASN A 103 -1.34 -9.32 -0.29
N MET A 104 -2.21 -8.30 -0.29
CA MET A 104 -2.00 -7.10 -1.10
C MET A 104 -0.65 -6.46 -0.79
N ILE A 105 -0.34 -6.28 0.48
CA ILE A 105 0.91 -5.65 0.91
C ILE A 105 2.10 -6.51 0.50
N LEU A 106 2.04 -7.82 0.75
CA LEU A 106 3.16 -8.73 0.44
C LEU A 106 3.44 -8.86 -1.05
N ARG A 107 2.41 -8.81 -1.90
CA ARG A 107 2.52 -9.17 -3.32
C ARG A 107 2.42 -7.99 -4.28
N HIS A 108 2.38 -6.76 -3.80
CA HIS A 108 2.16 -5.61 -4.67
C HIS A 108 3.30 -5.35 -5.67
N MET A 109 4.49 -5.90 -5.43
CA MET A 109 5.63 -5.72 -6.35
C MET A 109 5.67 -6.73 -7.49
N TRP A 110 4.70 -7.66 -7.55
CA TRP A 110 4.58 -8.53 -8.71
C TRP A 110 4.36 -7.68 -9.99
N PRO A 111 4.96 -7.95 -11.13
CA PRO A 111 5.79 -9.13 -11.43
C PRO A 111 7.29 -8.97 -11.15
N VAL A 112 7.74 -7.89 -10.51
CA VAL A 112 9.14 -7.76 -10.09
C VAL A 112 9.52 -8.90 -9.14
N THR A 113 8.65 -9.17 -8.16
CA THR A 113 8.72 -10.41 -7.38
C THR A 113 7.88 -11.46 -8.11
N ILE A 114 8.30 -12.72 -8.05
CA ILE A 114 7.74 -13.78 -8.89
C ILE A 114 6.40 -14.33 -8.41
N VAL A 115 6.04 -14.13 -7.13
CA VAL A 115 4.78 -14.65 -6.60
C VAL A 115 3.67 -13.64 -6.84
N PRO A 116 2.63 -14.01 -7.60
CA PRO A 116 1.54 -13.06 -7.89
C PRO A 116 0.59 -12.88 -6.71
N PRO A 117 -0.24 -11.82 -6.74
CA PRO A 117 -1.31 -11.67 -5.75
C PRO A 117 -2.25 -12.86 -5.77
N LYS A 118 -2.78 -13.21 -4.61
CA LYS A 118 -3.76 -14.30 -4.49
C LYS A 118 -5.18 -13.82 -4.74
N TYR A 119 -5.48 -12.56 -4.42
CA TYR A 119 -6.83 -12.02 -4.48
C TYR A 119 -6.96 -10.97 -5.57
N LYS A 120 -8.17 -10.82 -6.13
CA LYS A 120 -8.45 -9.86 -7.21
C LYS A 120 -8.16 -8.42 -6.78
N GLU A 121 -8.35 -8.09 -5.51
CA GLU A 121 -8.03 -6.76 -4.98
C GLU A 121 -6.53 -6.46 -5.09
N GLY A 122 -5.70 -7.47 -4.92
CA GLY A 122 -4.24 -7.34 -5.09
C GLY A 122 -3.86 -7.05 -6.55
N PHE A 123 -4.55 -7.65 -7.50
CA PHE A 123 -4.33 -7.34 -8.92
C PHE A 123 -4.75 -5.92 -9.25
N VAL A 124 -5.84 -5.42 -8.66
CA VAL A 124 -6.25 -4.02 -8.85
C VAL A 124 -5.13 -3.09 -8.36
N LEU A 125 -4.56 -3.36 -7.19
CA LEU A 125 -3.45 -2.57 -6.66
C LEU A 125 -2.25 -2.60 -7.60
N THR A 126 -1.82 -3.77 -8.03
CA THR A 126 -0.66 -3.93 -8.92
C THR A 126 -0.87 -3.18 -10.23
N LEU A 127 -2.04 -3.33 -10.86
CA LEU A 127 -2.34 -2.63 -12.12
C LEU A 127 -2.39 -1.11 -11.92
N SER A 128 -2.92 -0.65 -10.79
CA SER A 128 -2.94 0.78 -10.47
C SER A 128 -1.53 1.35 -10.36
N LEU A 129 -0.61 0.61 -9.76
CA LEU A 129 0.78 1.03 -9.62
C LEU A 129 1.51 1.09 -10.96
N ILE A 130 1.22 0.18 -11.87
CA ILE A 130 1.82 0.15 -13.21
C ILE A 130 1.41 1.38 -14.03
N HIS A 131 0.18 1.86 -13.83
CA HIS A 131 -0.37 2.96 -14.62
C HIS A 131 -0.18 4.34 -14.02
N ILE A 132 0.47 4.46 -12.88
CA ILE A 132 0.74 5.75 -12.24
C ILE A 132 2.06 6.40 -12.75
#